data_ad1599563d9b3477200e9703babe915a
#
_entry.id   ad1599563d9b3477200e9703babe915a
#
_cell.length_a   1.000
_cell.length_b   1.000
_cell.length_c   1.000
_cell.angle_alpha   90.00
_cell.angle_beta   90.00
_cell.angle_gamma   90.00
#
_symmetry.space_group_name_H-M   'P 1'
#
loop_
_entity.id
_entity.type
_entity.pdbx_description
1 polymer ?
#
loop_
_entity_poly.entity_id
_entity_poly.type
_entity_poly.pdbx_seq_one_letter_code
_entity_poly.pdbx_strand_id
1 'polypeptide(L)'
;MTKKISLNVKSTNRHPVLDSIRYSPIATVVSDPTQTDNPLIAVNDAFCALTGYSEAESIGRNCRFLRGPDTENSQTEKLRSAVYGQRPALAELVNYRKDGSPFRNAVMIAPLFDDEGKLELFVGSQIEVLPEEESIGLVRQQKAAQIVDRLSPRQREILQQMARGFRTKQIAYRLSLSEKTVQMHRMLM
;
A
#
# COMPACT_ATOMS: atom_id res chain seq x y z
N MET A 1 -27.66 -45.65 -23.25
CA MET A 1 -26.24 -45.70 -22.81
C MET A 1 -25.70 -44.29 -22.82
N THR A 2 -25.74 -43.62 -21.68
CA THR A 2 -25.37 -42.20 -21.55
C THR A 2 -23.94 -42.16 -20.98
N LYS A 3 -22.98 -41.77 -21.81
CA LYS A 3 -21.56 -41.61 -21.42
C LYS A 3 -21.44 -40.41 -20.49
N LYS A 4 -21.19 -40.65 -19.19
CA LYS A 4 -20.74 -39.65 -18.23
C LYS A 4 -19.33 -39.22 -18.64
N ILE A 5 -19.19 -37.97 -19.09
CA ILE A 5 -17.92 -37.31 -19.23
C ILE A 5 -17.46 -36.90 -17.85
N SER A 6 -16.54 -37.65 -17.28
CA SER A 6 -15.82 -37.29 -16.05
C SER A 6 -14.87 -36.14 -16.38
N LEU A 7 -15.25 -34.92 -16.06
CA LEU A 7 -14.32 -33.78 -16.01
C LEU A 7 -13.39 -33.99 -14.82
N ASN A 8 -12.21 -34.52 -15.14
CA ASN A 8 -11.09 -34.63 -14.21
C ASN A 8 -10.51 -33.22 -14.03
N VAL A 9 -11.12 -32.41 -13.13
CA VAL A 9 -10.56 -31.16 -12.68
C VAL A 9 -9.37 -31.50 -11.82
N LYS A 10 -8.18 -31.57 -12.45
CA LYS A 10 -6.92 -31.53 -11.71
C LYS A 10 -6.99 -30.26 -10.85
N SER A 11 -7.01 -30.45 -9.54
CA SER A 11 -6.76 -29.44 -8.52
C SER A 11 -5.42 -28.77 -8.88
N THR A 12 -5.45 -27.69 -9.64
CA THR A 12 -4.32 -26.79 -9.80
C THR A 12 -4.05 -26.19 -8.43
N ASN A 13 -2.86 -26.45 -7.90
CA ASN A 13 -2.33 -25.85 -6.68
C ASN A 13 -2.22 -24.34 -6.93
N ARG A 14 -3.35 -23.61 -6.77
CA ARG A 14 -3.35 -22.15 -6.87
C ARG A 14 -2.64 -21.62 -5.63
N HIS A 15 -1.62 -20.79 -5.85
CA HIS A 15 -0.93 -20.12 -4.75
C HIS A 15 -1.95 -19.32 -3.92
N PRO A 16 -2.00 -19.44 -2.58
CA PRO A 16 -3.01 -18.80 -1.72
C PRO A 16 -3.13 -17.29 -1.92
N VAL A 17 -2.05 -16.62 -2.32
CA VAL A 17 -2.05 -15.18 -2.60
C VAL A 17 -3.00 -14.80 -3.74
N LEU A 18 -3.16 -15.67 -4.75
CA LEU A 18 -4.04 -15.39 -5.90
C LEU A 18 -5.51 -15.29 -5.51
N ASP A 19 -5.91 -16.03 -4.48
CA ASP A 19 -7.27 -15.94 -3.95
C ASP A 19 -7.42 -14.74 -2.99
N SER A 20 -6.37 -14.43 -2.21
CA SER A 20 -6.42 -13.34 -1.24
C SER A 20 -6.48 -11.94 -1.87
N ILE A 21 -5.82 -11.72 -3.02
CA ILE A 21 -5.85 -10.41 -3.69
C ILE A 21 -7.24 -10.06 -4.24
N ARG A 22 -8.05 -11.06 -4.54
CA ARG A 22 -9.36 -10.90 -5.19
C ARG A 22 -10.32 -10.00 -4.39
N TYR A 23 -10.25 -10.08 -3.07
CA TYR A 23 -11.13 -9.32 -2.17
C TYR A 23 -10.50 -8.02 -1.64
N SER A 24 -9.28 -7.70 -2.06
CA SER A 24 -8.62 -6.46 -1.66
C SER A 24 -9.29 -5.25 -2.31
N PRO A 25 -9.65 -4.21 -1.53
CA PRO A 25 -10.13 -2.95 -2.09
C PRO A 25 -9.00 -2.12 -2.73
N ILE A 26 -7.75 -2.53 -2.53
CA ILE A 26 -6.57 -1.89 -3.11
C ILE A 26 -6.26 -2.56 -4.44
N ALA A 27 -5.96 -1.76 -5.47
CA ALA A 27 -5.51 -2.28 -6.75
C ALA A 27 -4.26 -3.15 -6.56
N THR A 28 -4.39 -4.45 -6.83
CA THR A 28 -3.33 -5.43 -6.53
C THR A 28 -3.10 -6.33 -7.73
N VAL A 29 -1.84 -6.62 -7.98
CA VAL A 29 -1.37 -7.51 -9.04
C VAL A 29 -0.40 -8.54 -8.49
N VAL A 30 -0.30 -9.68 -9.16
CA VAL A 30 0.74 -10.68 -8.91
C VAL A 30 1.50 -10.92 -10.21
N SER A 31 2.82 -10.95 -10.16
CA SER A 31 3.68 -11.27 -11.29
C SER A 31 4.59 -12.44 -10.99
N ASP A 32 4.97 -13.15 -12.05
CA ASP A 32 5.81 -14.36 -11.97
C ASP A 32 7.20 -14.08 -12.55
N PRO A 33 8.22 -13.87 -11.67
CA PRO A 33 9.57 -13.58 -12.10
C PRO A 33 10.31 -14.80 -12.72
N THR A 34 9.73 -16.00 -12.64
CA THR A 34 10.30 -17.19 -13.27
C THR A 34 10.03 -17.25 -14.77
N GLN A 35 9.02 -16.50 -15.23
CA GLN A 35 8.68 -16.36 -16.63
C GLN A 35 9.44 -15.20 -17.28
N THR A 36 9.63 -15.28 -18.58
CA THR A 36 10.27 -14.23 -19.37
C THR A 36 9.52 -12.90 -19.17
N ASP A 37 10.26 -11.85 -18.81
CA ASP A 37 9.76 -10.50 -18.63
C ASP A 37 8.89 -10.27 -17.39
N ASN A 38 8.85 -11.20 -16.42
CA ASN A 38 8.08 -11.07 -15.19
C ASN A 38 6.64 -10.62 -15.43
N PRO A 39 5.83 -11.40 -16.16
CA PRO A 39 4.48 -11.02 -16.54
C PRO A 39 3.52 -11.07 -15.36
N LEU A 40 2.44 -10.29 -15.45
CA LEU A 40 1.30 -10.41 -14.56
C LEU A 40 0.59 -11.75 -14.77
N ILE A 41 0.33 -12.46 -13.68
CA ILE A 41 -0.41 -13.71 -13.65
C ILE A 41 -1.76 -13.60 -12.94
N ALA A 42 -1.96 -12.53 -12.17
CA ALA A 42 -3.24 -12.19 -11.58
C ALA A 42 -3.35 -10.66 -11.36
N VAL A 43 -4.55 -10.15 -11.50
CA VAL A 43 -4.96 -8.79 -11.13
C VAL A 43 -6.33 -8.86 -10.46
N ASN A 44 -6.67 -7.90 -9.60
CA ASN A 44 -7.98 -7.82 -9.00
C ASN A 44 -8.88 -6.75 -9.68
N ASP A 45 -10.16 -6.74 -9.31
CA ASP A 45 -11.14 -5.80 -9.85
C ASP A 45 -10.76 -4.33 -9.57
N ALA A 46 -10.13 -4.06 -8.42
CA ALA A 46 -9.67 -2.72 -8.07
C ALA A 46 -8.55 -2.24 -9.02
N PHE A 47 -7.66 -3.13 -9.47
CA PHE A 47 -6.66 -2.81 -10.49
C PHE A 47 -7.32 -2.50 -11.84
N CYS A 48 -8.30 -3.30 -12.24
CA CYS A 48 -9.04 -3.06 -13.48
C CYS A 48 -9.79 -1.72 -13.44
N ALA A 49 -10.43 -1.41 -12.30
CA ALA A 49 -11.12 -0.13 -12.10
C ALA A 49 -10.14 1.07 -12.10
N LEU A 50 -8.99 0.94 -11.45
CA LEU A 50 -7.98 1.99 -11.40
C LEU A 50 -7.37 2.29 -12.78
N THR A 51 -7.06 1.25 -13.55
CA THR A 51 -6.26 1.39 -14.78
C THR A 51 -7.09 1.42 -16.05
N GLY A 52 -8.34 0.96 -16.02
CA GLY A 52 -9.21 0.82 -17.18
C GLY A 52 -8.88 -0.39 -18.07
N TYR A 53 -7.86 -1.18 -17.73
CA TYR A 53 -7.55 -2.43 -18.43
C TYR A 53 -8.29 -3.59 -17.78
N SER A 54 -8.86 -4.47 -18.57
CA SER A 54 -9.43 -5.72 -18.08
C SER A 54 -8.34 -6.71 -17.66
N GLU A 55 -8.74 -7.73 -16.88
CA GLU A 55 -7.84 -8.84 -16.52
C GLU A 55 -7.21 -9.47 -17.77
N ALA A 56 -8.03 -9.80 -18.78
CA ALA A 56 -7.58 -10.45 -20.01
C ALA A 56 -6.54 -9.60 -20.80
N GLU A 57 -6.60 -8.27 -20.71
CA GLU A 57 -5.64 -7.37 -21.34
C GLU A 57 -4.36 -7.18 -20.53
N SER A 58 -4.39 -7.52 -19.27
CA SER A 58 -3.28 -7.32 -18.31
C SER A 58 -2.42 -8.56 -18.14
N ILE A 59 -3.05 -9.73 -18.08
CA ILE A 59 -2.35 -11.01 -17.88
C ILE A 59 -1.37 -11.30 -19.03
N GLY A 60 -0.21 -11.84 -18.69
CA GLY A 60 0.86 -12.12 -19.64
C GLY A 60 1.74 -10.93 -20.01
N ARG A 61 1.41 -9.72 -19.53
CA ARG A 61 2.20 -8.51 -19.79
C ARG A 61 2.96 -8.09 -18.54
N ASN A 62 4.14 -7.49 -18.74
CA ASN A 62 4.82 -6.82 -17.63
C ASN A 62 4.11 -5.50 -17.31
N CYS A 63 3.93 -5.18 -16.02
CA CYS A 63 3.19 -4.02 -15.53
C CYS A 63 3.71 -2.66 -16.07
N ARG A 64 4.89 -2.64 -16.72
CA ARG A 64 5.41 -1.45 -17.41
C ARG A 64 4.53 -0.94 -18.55
N PHE A 65 3.51 -1.67 -18.97
CA PHE A 65 2.56 -1.19 -19.98
C PHE A 65 1.77 0.04 -19.51
N LEU A 66 1.76 0.32 -18.21
CA LEU A 66 1.18 1.53 -17.62
C LEU A 66 2.09 2.76 -17.74
N ARG A 67 3.29 2.62 -18.30
CA ARG A 67 4.22 3.75 -18.47
C ARG A 67 3.86 4.60 -19.68
N GLY A 68 4.19 5.89 -19.59
CA GLY A 68 4.00 6.83 -20.67
C GLY A 68 5.04 7.97 -20.64
N PRO A 69 4.81 9.07 -21.37
CA PRO A 69 5.80 10.13 -21.58
C PRO A 69 6.33 10.76 -20.29
N ASP A 70 5.46 10.99 -19.30
CA ASP A 70 5.81 11.68 -18.07
C ASP A 70 6.21 10.72 -16.92
N THR A 71 6.32 9.40 -17.21
CA THR A 71 6.75 8.43 -16.22
C THR A 71 8.21 8.65 -15.83
N GLU A 72 8.48 8.89 -14.56
CA GLU A 72 9.81 9.21 -14.03
C GLU A 72 10.77 8.02 -14.13
N ASN A 73 11.85 8.19 -14.87
CA ASN A 73 12.87 7.16 -15.07
C ASN A 73 13.53 6.74 -13.75
N SER A 74 13.79 7.68 -12.84
CA SER A 74 14.39 7.40 -11.54
C SER A 74 13.53 6.46 -10.69
N GLN A 75 12.21 6.65 -10.67
CA GLN A 75 11.28 5.80 -9.93
C GLN A 75 11.13 4.42 -10.59
N THR A 76 11.12 4.38 -11.91
CA THR A 76 11.13 3.13 -12.67
C THR A 76 12.38 2.30 -12.39
N GLU A 77 13.54 2.94 -12.34
CA GLU A 77 14.82 2.28 -12.06
C GLU A 77 14.86 1.76 -10.62
N LYS A 78 14.29 2.51 -9.68
CA LYS A 78 14.11 2.07 -8.29
C LYS A 78 13.31 0.77 -8.20
N LEU A 79 12.16 0.68 -8.90
CA LEU A 79 11.35 -0.54 -8.95
C LEU A 79 12.12 -1.68 -9.64
N ARG A 80 12.79 -1.42 -10.76
CA ARG A 80 13.60 -2.41 -11.47
C ARG A 80 14.70 -2.97 -10.58
N SER A 81 15.46 -2.10 -9.93
CA SER A 81 16.52 -2.48 -8.99
C SER A 81 16.00 -3.33 -7.83
N ALA A 82 14.78 -3.04 -7.35
CA ALA A 82 14.16 -3.81 -6.28
C ALA A 82 13.75 -5.22 -6.75
N VAL A 83 13.21 -5.33 -7.96
CA VAL A 83 12.88 -6.64 -8.56
C VAL A 83 14.14 -7.49 -8.73
N TYR A 84 15.23 -6.93 -9.30
CA TYR A 84 16.50 -7.65 -9.45
C TYR A 84 17.10 -8.02 -8.09
N GLY A 85 17.01 -7.14 -7.11
CA GLY A 85 17.52 -7.40 -5.76
C GLY A 85 16.57 -8.21 -4.88
N GLN A 86 15.45 -8.70 -5.40
CA GLN A 86 14.45 -9.50 -4.68
C GLN A 86 14.05 -8.86 -3.35
N ARG A 87 13.81 -7.54 -3.34
CA ARG A 87 13.52 -6.76 -2.14
C ARG A 87 12.26 -5.92 -2.32
N PRO A 88 11.56 -5.58 -1.23
CA PRO A 88 10.42 -4.68 -1.32
C PRO A 88 10.84 -3.26 -1.73
N ALA A 89 9.94 -2.56 -2.40
CA ALA A 89 10.11 -1.15 -2.74
C ALA A 89 8.78 -0.43 -2.78
N LEU A 90 8.85 0.87 -2.48
CA LEU A 90 7.78 1.83 -2.69
C LEU A 90 8.30 2.92 -3.62
N ALA A 91 7.55 3.22 -4.67
CA ALA A 91 7.82 4.29 -5.61
C ALA A 91 6.53 5.05 -5.93
N GLU A 92 6.66 6.32 -6.21
CA GLU A 92 5.57 7.15 -6.69
C GLU A 92 5.95 7.69 -8.05
N LEU A 93 5.11 7.45 -9.08
CA LEU A 93 5.39 7.77 -10.45
C LEU A 93 4.10 8.04 -11.24
N VAL A 94 4.22 8.75 -12.38
CA VAL A 94 3.11 8.92 -13.30
C VAL A 94 2.93 7.64 -14.11
N ASN A 95 1.71 7.10 -14.06
CA ASN A 95 1.24 6.03 -14.93
C ASN A 95 0.09 6.51 -15.82
N TYR A 96 -0.31 5.69 -16.77
CA TYR A 96 -1.34 6.00 -17.75
C TYR A 96 -2.39 4.91 -17.76
N ARG A 97 -3.66 5.32 -17.72
CA ARG A 97 -4.80 4.42 -17.91
C ARG A 97 -4.93 4.01 -19.36
N LYS A 98 -5.80 3.07 -19.63
CA LYS A 98 -6.10 2.60 -20.99
C LYS A 98 -6.61 3.70 -21.92
N ASP A 99 -7.32 4.68 -21.39
CA ASP A 99 -7.82 5.84 -22.16
C ASP A 99 -6.74 6.91 -22.42
N GLY A 100 -5.52 6.70 -21.94
CA GLY A 100 -4.40 7.63 -22.07
C GLY A 100 -4.34 8.70 -21.00
N SER A 101 -5.28 8.75 -20.06
CA SER A 101 -5.23 9.72 -18.96
C SER A 101 -4.11 9.39 -17.98
N PRO A 102 -3.26 10.38 -17.59
CA PRO A 102 -2.24 10.17 -16.58
C PRO A 102 -2.84 10.13 -15.17
N PHE A 103 -2.18 9.41 -14.27
CA PHE A 103 -2.49 9.44 -12.85
C PHE A 103 -1.22 9.23 -12.03
N ARG A 104 -1.18 9.85 -10.88
CA ARG A 104 -0.10 9.68 -9.90
C ARG A 104 -0.31 8.37 -9.16
N ASN A 105 0.64 7.45 -9.24
CA ASN A 105 0.53 6.09 -8.72
C ASN A 105 1.59 5.82 -7.66
N ALA A 106 1.17 5.59 -6.42
CA ALA A 106 2.01 5.02 -5.37
C ALA A 106 2.02 3.49 -5.54
N VAL A 107 3.15 2.96 -5.95
CA VAL A 107 3.36 1.54 -6.24
C VAL A 107 4.24 0.92 -5.16
N MET A 108 3.72 -0.05 -4.46
CA MET A 108 4.48 -0.92 -3.55
C MET A 108 4.63 -2.30 -4.19
N ILE A 109 5.86 -2.82 -4.20
CA ILE A 109 6.13 -4.20 -4.62
C ILE A 109 6.79 -4.97 -3.46
N ALA A 110 6.46 -6.25 -3.33
CA ALA A 110 7.05 -7.14 -2.35
C ALA A 110 7.30 -8.53 -2.97
N PRO A 111 8.50 -9.12 -2.78
CA PRO A 111 8.76 -10.49 -3.18
C PRO A 111 8.05 -11.47 -2.23
N LEU A 112 7.59 -12.58 -2.79
CA LEU A 112 7.13 -13.75 -2.06
C LEU A 112 8.12 -14.88 -2.29
N PHE A 113 8.48 -15.53 -1.21
CA PHE A 113 9.43 -16.65 -1.23
C PHE A 113 8.70 -17.92 -0.81
N ASP A 114 9.13 -19.05 -1.35
CA ASP A 114 8.69 -20.37 -0.89
C ASP A 114 9.34 -20.74 0.46
N ASP A 115 8.98 -21.92 0.99
CA ASP A 115 9.48 -22.42 2.26
C ASP A 115 11.00 -22.69 2.25
N GLU A 116 11.61 -22.79 1.08
CA GLU A 116 13.05 -22.98 0.88
C GLU A 116 13.79 -21.63 0.74
N GLY A 117 13.07 -20.51 0.76
CA GLY A 117 13.62 -19.16 0.61
C GLY A 117 13.92 -18.77 -0.83
N LYS A 118 13.40 -19.49 -1.82
CA LYS A 118 13.52 -19.16 -3.23
C LYS A 118 12.39 -18.20 -3.64
N LEU A 119 12.73 -17.19 -4.44
CA LEU A 119 11.75 -16.27 -4.98
C LEU A 119 10.73 -17.01 -5.85
N GLU A 120 9.46 -16.85 -5.51
CA GLU A 120 8.35 -17.47 -6.21
C GLU A 120 7.56 -16.45 -7.04
N LEU A 121 7.11 -15.37 -6.41
CA LEU A 121 6.24 -14.35 -7.02
C LEU A 121 6.60 -12.94 -6.54
N PHE A 122 6.05 -11.94 -7.21
CA PHE A 122 5.94 -10.58 -6.66
C PHE A 122 4.48 -10.20 -6.51
N VAL A 123 4.14 -9.54 -5.39
CA VAL A 123 2.87 -8.83 -5.21
C VAL A 123 3.12 -7.33 -5.39
N GLY A 124 2.30 -6.69 -6.20
CA GLY A 124 2.30 -5.24 -6.38
C GLY A 124 0.97 -4.64 -5.92
N SER A 125 1.00 -3.65 -5.04
CA SER A 125 -0.16 -2.84 -4.66
C SER A 125 -0.03 -1.44 -5.21
N GLN A 126 -1.14 -0.84 -5.64
CA GLN A 126 -1.17 0.45 -6.32
C GLN A 126 -2.29 1.31 -5.76
N ILE A 127 -1.99 2.58 -5.53
CA ILE A 127 -2.98 3.55 -5.03
C ILE A 127 -2.79 4.84 -5.82
N GLU A 128 -3.89 5.39 -6.35
CA GLU A 128 -3.87 6.72 -6.94
C GLU A 128 -3.69 7.78 -5.85
N VAL A 129 -2.64 8.60 -6.01
CA VAL A 129 -2.37 9.74 -5.13
C VAL A 129 -3.08 10.95 -5.72
N LEU A 130 -4.12 11.41 -5.06
CA LEU A 130 -4.86 12.59 -5.49
C LEU A 130 -4.17 13.85 -4.96
N PRO A 131 -4.05 14.92 -5.77
CA PRO A 131 -3.43 16.18 -5.34
C PRO A 131 -4.09 16.79 -4.10
N GLU A 132 -5.37 16.55 -3.87
CA GLU A 132 -6.10 16.98 -2.69
C GLU A 132 -5.68 16.24 -1.42
N GLU A 133 -5.18 15.01 -1.51
CA GLU A 133 -4.69 14.27 -0.33
C GLU A 133 -3.35 14.81 0.17
N GLU A 134 -2.48 15.29 -0.69
CA GLU A 134 -1.29 16.04 -0.29
C GLU A 134 -1.70 17.34 0.44
N SER A 135 -2.66 18.07 -0.11
CA SER A 135 -3.15 19.32 0.53
C SER A 135 -3.89 19.04 1.84
N ILE A 136 -4.69 17.98 1.93
CA ILE A 136 -5.37 17.56 3.16
C ILE A 136 -4.35 17.12 4.22
N GLY A 137 -3.31 16.39 3.84
CA GLY A 137 -2.21 16.00 4.74
C GLY A 137 -1.49 17.21 5.31
N LEU A 138 -1.10 18.17 4.47
CA LEU A 138 -0.48 19.42 4.88
C LEU A 138 -1.41 20.28 5.72
N VAL A 139 -2.69 20.41 5.34
CA VAL A 139 -3.69 21.18 6.11
C VAL A 139 -3.95 20.54 7.47
N ARG A 140 -4.02 19.20 7.56
CA ARG A 140 -4.14 18.48 8.84
C ARG A 140 -2.91 18.69 9.71
N GLN A 141 -1.71 18.64 9.13
CA GLN A 141 -0.45 18.86 9.84
C GLN A 141 -0.35 20.32 10.35
N GLN A 142 -0.71 21.30 9.52
CA GLN A 142 -0.76 22.71 9.90
C GLN A 142 -1.80 22.95 11.00
N LYS A 143 -3.01 22.40 10.88
CA LYS A 143 -4.04 22.49 11.93
C LYS A 143 -3.59 21.83 13.23
N ALA A 144 -2.96 20.66 13.16
CA ALA A 144 -2.41 19.99 14.35
C ALA A 144 -1.32 20.84 15.01
N ALA A 145 -0.41 21.43 14.25
CA ALA A 145 0.60 22.37 14.75
C ALA A 145 -0.02 23.57 15.45
N GLN A 146 -1.01 24.21 14.83
CA GLN A 146 -1.74 25.33 15.42
C GLN A 146 -2.45 24.98 16.74
N ILE A 147 -3.01 23.75 16.83
CA ILE A 147 -3.64 23.28 18.09
C ILE A 147 -2.56 23.11 19.15
N VAL A 148 -1.43 22.48 18.81
CA VAL A 148 -0.31 22.29 19.76
C VAL A 148 0.26 23.63 20.24
N ASP A 149 0.35 24.62 19.36
CA ASP A 149 0.84 25.95 19.71
C ASP A 149 -0.07 26.71 20.69
N ARG A 150 -1.37 26.43 20.68
CA ARG A 150 -2.37 26.99 21.62
C ARG A 150 -2.40 26.30 22.97
N LEU A 151 -1.75 25.13 23.10
CA LEU A 151 -1.69 24.42 24.36
C LEU A 151 -0.83 25.18 25.36
N SER A 152 -1.29 25.22 26.62
CA SER A 152 -0.44 25.68 27.73
C SER A 152 0.81 24.82 27.87
N PRO A 153 1.90 25.33 28.48
CA PRO A 153 3.10 24.52 28.71
C PRO A 153 2.78 23.19 29.37
N ARG A 154 1.86 23.17 30.32
CA ARG A 154 1.47 21.97 31.05
C ARG A 154 0.67 20.97 30.21
N GLN A 155 -0.21 21.45 29.36
CA GLN A 155 -0.92 20.59 28.39
C GLN A 155 0.06 19.98 27.40
N ARG A 156 1.04 20.74 26.93
CA ARG A 156 2.07 20.30 26.00
C ARG A 156 2.94 19.18 26.59
N GLU A 157 3.35 19.30 27.87
CA GLU A 157 4.06 18.24 28.58
C GLU A 157 3.22 16.94 28.68
N ILE A 158 1.94 17.08 29.05
CA ILE A 158 1.03 15.94 29.15
C ILE A 158 0.87 15.25 27.77
N LEU A 159 0.64 16.05 26.71
CA LEU A 159 0.52 15.56 25.33
C LEU A 159 1.78 14.78 24.90
N GLN A 160 2.98 15.28 25.21
CA GLN A 160 4.23 14.59 24.93
C GLN A 160 4.34 13.24 25.63
N GLN A 161 3.90 13.14 26.89
CA GLN A 161 3.89 11.87 27.61
C GLN A 161 2.86 10.90 27.03
N MET A 162 1.69 11.40 26.60
CA MET A 162 0.68 10.58 25.91
C MET A 162 1.22 10.04 24.57
N ALA A 163 1.89 10.87 23.78
CA ALA A 163 2.49 10.47 22.52
C ALA A 163 3.58 9.38 22.68
N ARG A 164 4.23 9.32 23.85
CA ARG A 164 5.16 8.25 24.25
C ARG A 164 4.46 6.97 24.75
N GLY A 165 3.14 6.94 24.76
CA GLY A 165 2.35 5.78 25.18
C GLY A 165 2.11 5.65 26.68
N PHE A 166 2.45 6.66 27.50
CA PHE A 166 2.22 6.59 28.93
C PHE A 166 0.74 6.73 29.31
N ARG A 167 0.29 5.90 30.25
CA ARG A 167 -1.07 5.96 30.80
C ARG A 167 -1.20 7.09 31.83
N THR A 168 -2.43 7.55 32.08
CA THR A 168 -2.74 8.67 32.99
C THR A 168 -2.00 8.57 34.34
N LYS A 169 -2.01 7.41 34.98
CA LYS A 169 -1.32 7.18 36.26
C LYS A 169 0.21 7.39 36.17
N GLN A 170 0.82 6.91 35.08
CA GLN A 170 2.26 7.08 34.82
C GLN A 170 2.62 8.53 34.54
N ILE A 171 1.74 9.25 33.80
CA ILE A 171 1.89 10.69 33.53
C ILE A 171 1.79 11.48 34.81
N ALA A 172 0.78 11.18 35.65
CA ALA A 172 0.58 11.81 36.95
C ALA A 172 1.84 11.67 37.83
N TYR A 173 2.37 10.47 37.93
CA TYR A 173 3.61 10.21 38.69
C TYR A 173 4.80 10.99 38.12
N ARG A 174 5.03 10.94 36.80
CA ARG A 174 6.18 11.58 36.15
C ARG A 174 6.17 13.10 36.26
N LEU A 175 4.99 13.69 36.21
CA LEU A 175 4.80 15.14 36.25
C LEU A 175 4.45 15.68 37.64
N SER A 176 4.47 14.85 38.66
CA SER A 176 4.11 15.17 40.04
C SER A 176 2.73 15.81 40.15
N LEU A 177 1.74 15.22 39.46
CA LEU A 177 0.34 15.62 39.41
C LEU A 177 -0.57 14.55 40.02
N SER A 178 -1.82 14.94 40.31
CA SER A 178 -2.89 13.97 40.54
C SER A 178 -3.40 13.40 39.22
N GLU A 179 -3.91 12.19 39.21
CA GLU A 179 -4.56 11.59 38.01
C GLU A 179 -5.73 12.44 37.56
N LYS A 180 -6.50 13.01 38.50
CA LYS A 180 -7.61 13.93 38.23
C LYS A 180 -7.15 15.18 37.47
N THR A 181 -6.00 15.75 37.84
CA THR A 181 -5.40 16.90 37.17
C THR A 181 -4.99 16.55 35.75
N VAL A 182 -4.38 15.38 35.53
CA VAL A 182 -4.03 14.91 34.19
C VAL A 182 -5.28 14.70 33.33
N GLN A 183 -6.33 14.08 33.90
CA GLN A 183 -7.61 13.90 33.19
C GLN A 183 -8.25 15.24 32.81
N MET A 184 -8.27 16.21 33.71
CA MET A 184 -8.79 17.56 33.44
C MET A 184 -8.04 18.22 32.26
N HIS A 185 -6.72 18.18 32.25
CA HIS A 185 -5.94 18.72 31.14
C HIS A 185 -6.22 18.02 29.82
N ARG A 186 -6.43 16.68 29.84
CA ARG A 186 -6.80 15.90 28.65
C ARG A 186 -8.17 16.27 28.08
N MET A 187 -9.12 16.65 28.93
CA MET A 187 -10.46 17.07 28.49
C MET A 187 -10.45 18.48 27.86
N LEU A 188 -9.44 19.29 28.17
CA LEU A 188 -9.30 20.67 27.71
C LEU A 188 -8.35 20.83 26.52
N MET A 189 -7.82 19.73 25.98
CA MET A 189 -7.02 19.68 24.76
C MET A 189 -7.85 19.25 23.56
#